data_c982465e29edcb757d6daa61e9a4f34a
#
_entry.id   c982465e29edcb757d6daa61e9a4f34a
#
_cell.length_a   1.000
_cell.length_b   1.000
_cell.length_c   1.000
_cell.angle_alpha   90.00
_cell.angle_beta   90.00
_cell.angle_gamma   90.00
#
_symmetry.space_group_name_H-M   'P 1'
#
loop_
_entity.id
_entity.type
_entity.pdbx_description
1 polymer ?
#
loop_
_entity_poly.entity_id
_entity_poly.type
_entity_poly.pdbx_seq_one_letter_code
_entity_poly.pdbx_strand_id
1 'polypeptide(L)'
;MKTYQVDVVRDEGWWIMHARMPRTIIYSQAKRIDDVEFMIRDAIAGVLDVDPDSFGVELNFDLDSDVLNQVNRAREASAEAAEIQERASRESRAAVHALRNEGFTLKEAGYFLGVTPQRVAQLLNS
;
A
#
# COMPACT_ATOMS: atom_id res chain seq x y z
N MET A 1 9.74 12.12 15.02
CA MET A 1 10.66 11.79 13.92
C MET A 1 10.57 12.92 12.88
N LYS A 2 11.71 13.40 12.42
CA LYS A 2 11.76 14.42 11.38
C LYS A 2 11.51 13.81 10.00
N THR A 3 10.70 14.47 9.16
CA THR A 3 10.41 14.03 7.80
C THR A 3 10.90 15.05 6.79
N TYR A 4 11.64 14.61 5.81
CA TYR A 4 12.18 15.46 4.75
C TYR A 4 11.35 15.33 3.47
N GLN A 5 11.11 16.47 2.83
CA GLN A 5 10.41 16.50 1.55
C GLN A 5 11.41 16.23 0.43
N VAL A 6 11.10 15.29 -0.43
CA VAL A 6 11.95 14.88 -1.55
C VAL A 6 11.17 15.04 -2.84
N ASP A 7 11.69 15.87 -3.74
CA ASP A 7 11.11 16.01 -5.07
C ASP A 7 11.76 14.98 -6.00
N VAL A 8 10.94 14.27 -6.74
CA VAL A 8 11.39 13.20 -7.64
C VAL A 8 10.91 13.48 -9.04
N VAL A 9 11.85 13.55 -9.98
CA VAL A 9 11.55 13.74 -11.40
C VAL A 9 12.19 12.61 -12.20
N ARG A 10 11.63 12.30 -13.37
CA ARG A 10 12.22 11.34 -14.29
C ARG A 10 12.84 12.09 -15.46
N ASP A 11 14.13 11.84 -15.70
CA ASP A 11 14.87 12.49 -16.76
C ASP A 11 15.79 11.46 -17.44
N GLU A 12 15.64 11.31 -18.75
CA GLU A 12 16.46 10.43 -19.60
C GLU A 12 16.59 9.01 -19.04
N GLY A 13 15.50 8.47 -18.51
CA GLY A 13 15.47 7.10 -17.98
C GLY A 13 16.00 6.96 -16.57
N TRP A 14 16.32 8.07 -15.90
CA TRP A 14 16.75 8.09 -14.52
C TRP A 14 15.72 8.77 -13.64
N TRP A 15 15.59 8.31 -12.41
CA TRP A 15 14.85 9.00 -11.36
C TRP A 15 15.82 9.89 -10.62
N ILE A 16 15.56 11.21 -10.60
CA ILE A 16 16.41 12.20 -9.96
C ILE A 16 15.69 12.70 -8.71
N MET A 17 16.36 12.65 -7.56
CA MET A 17 15.78 13.04 -6.29
C MET A 17 16.48 14.28 -5.73
N HIS A 18 15.67 15.20 -5.19
CA HIS A 18 16.14 16.42 -4.52
C HIS A 18 15.52 16.47 -3.12
N ALA A 19 16.33 16.27 -2.08
CA ALA A 19 15.85 16.40 -0.70
C ALA A 19 16.07 17.84 -0.24
N ARG A 20 14.98 18.48 0.21
CA ARG A 20 15.03 19.88 0.66
C ARG A 20 15.54 19.92 2.10
N MET A 21 16.67 20.61 2.31
CA MET A 21 17.27 20.83 3.62
C MET A 21 17.27 22.33 3.93
N PRO A 22 17.38 22.74 5.22
CA PRO A 22 17.34 24.17 5.57
C PRO A 22 18.42 25.02 4.89
N ARG A 23 19.58 24.43 4.59
CA ARG A 23 20.74 25.18 4.06
C ARG A 23 21.29 24.64 2.75
N THR A 24 20.77 23.52 2.27
CA THR A 24 21.29 22.88 1.07
C THR A 24 20.23 21.97 0.45
N ILE A 25 20.56 21.41 -0.70
CA ILE A 25 19.75 20.39 -1.33
C ILE A 25 20.63 19.15 -1.46
N ILE A 26 20.12 18.01 -1.07
CA ILE A 26 20.80 16.72 -1.22
C ILE A 26 20.22 16.02 -2.43
N TYR A 27 21.10 15.62 -3.34
CA TYR A 27 20.72 14.98 -4.60
C TYR A 27 21.04 13.50 -4.55
N SER A 28 20.22 12.71 -5.23
CA SER A 28 20.52 11.32 -5.51
C SER A 28 19.83 10.93 -6.82
N GLN A 29 20.09 9.71 -7.27
CA GLN A 29 19.47 9.20 -8.49
C GLN A 29 19.31 7.70 -8.38
N ALA A 30 18.35 7.17 -9.14
CA ALA A 30 18.09 5.75 -9.22
C ALA A 30 17.67 5.37 -10.64
N LYS A 31 18.07 4.20 -11.09
CA LYS A 31 17.65 3.68 -12.39
C LYS A 31 16.24 3.12 -12.34
N ARG A 32 15.83 2.58 -11.18
CA ARG A 32 14.54 1.94 -10.96
C ARG A 32 13.77 2.71 -9.89
N ILE A 33 12.47 2.82 -10.09
CA ILE A 33 11.60 3.49 -9.11
C ILE A 33 11.64 2.82 -7.74
N ASP A 34 11.83 1.49 -7.71
CA ASP A 34 11.90 0.73 -6.45
C ASP A 34 13.09 1.14 -5.58
N ASP A 35 14.13 1.70 -6.17
CA ASP A 35 15.35 2.07 -5.47
C ASP A 35 15.37 3.55 -5.03
N VAL A 36 14.36 4.32 -5.42
CA VAL A 36 14.32 5.77 -5.15
C VAL A 36 14.41 6.08 -3.67
N GLU A 37 13.58 5.45 -2.86
CA GLU A 37 13.56 5.72 -1.42
C GLU A 37 14.87 5.34 -0.75
N PHE A 38 15.39 4.17 -1.06
CA PHE A 38 16.66 3.70 -0.51
C PHE A 38 17.80 4.66 -0.86
N MET A 39 17.91 5.08 -2.12
CA MET A 39 19.02 5.91 -2.58
C MET A 39 18.98 7.30 -1.94
N ILE A 40 17.80 7.91 -1.80
CA ILE A 40 17.74 9.23 -1.17
C ILE A 40 17.94 9.16 0.34
N ARG A 41 17.46 8.09 1.01
CA ARG A 41 17.75 7.88 2.43
C ARG A 41 19.24 7.72 2.68
N ASP A 42 19.90 6.95 1.84
CA ASP A 42 21.35 6.75 1.94
C ASP A 42 22.11 8.07 1.78
N ALA A 43 21.73 8.88 0.81
CA ALA A 43 22.35 10.17 0.58
C ALA A 43 22.14 11.14 1.76
N ILE A 44 20.94 11.23 2.29
CA ILE A 44 20.63 12.08 3.46
C ILE A 44 21.40 11.60 4.69
N ALA A 45 21.38 10.29 4.94
CA ALA A 45 22.09 9.72 6.08
C ALA A 45 23.58 9.99 6.03
N GLY A 46 24.18 9.89 4.83
CA GLY A 46 25.60 10.17 4.64
C GLY A 46 25.96 11.64 4.88
N VAL A 47 25.15 12.57 4.38
CA VAL A 47 25.41 14.00 4.54
C VAL A 47 25.19 14.47 5.99
N LEU A 48 24.14 13.97 6.64
CA LEU A 48 23.80 14.38 8.01
C LEU A 48 24.50 13.54 9.09
N ASP A 49 25.18 12.48 8.70
CA ASP A 49 25.83 11.55 9.61
C ASP A 49 24.85 10.98 10.64
N VAL A 50 23.75 10.46 10.16
CA VAL A 50 22.70 9.83 10.97
C VAL A 50 22.29 8.49 10.36
N ASP A 51 21.57 7.68 11.15
CA ASP A 51 21.02 6.41 10.69
C ASP A 51 19.95 6.65 9.62
N PRO A 52 19.93 5.89 8.51
CA PRO A 52 18.90 6.02 7.47
C PRO A 52 17.47 5.81 7.97
N ASP A 53 17.28 5.10 9.07
CA ASP A 53 15.98 4.84 9.68
C ASP A 53 15.57 5.86 10.73
N SER A 54 16.43 6.86 11.03
CA SER A 54 16.19 7.85 12.07
C SER A 54 15.29 9.01 11.65
N PHE A 55 14.90 9.06 10.39
CA PHE A 55 14.05 10.11 9.83
C PHE A 55 13.08 9.52 8.81
N GLY A 56 12.04 10.28 8.45
CA GLY A 56 11.12 9.95 7.38
C GLY A 56 11.44 10.71 6.11
N VAL A 57 11.00 10.19 4.98
CA VAL A 57 11.01 10.91 3.71
C VAL A 57 9.61 10.88 3.10
N GLU A 58 9.22 11.98 2.50
CA GLU A 58 7.99 12.09 1.73
C GLU A 58 8.35 12.36 0.28
N LEU A 59 8.06 11.38 -0.59
CA LEU A 59 8.42 11.44 -2.01
C LEU A 59 7.31 12.14 -2.79
N ASN A 60 7.66 13.23 -3.45
CA ASN A 60 6.75 14.02 -4.28
C ASN A 60 7.17 13.85 -5.74
N PHE A 61 6.49 12.95 -6.44
CA PHE A 61 6.76 12.69 -7.85
C PHE A 61 6.15 13.79 -8.72
N ASP A 62 6.92 14.27 -9.68
CA ASP A 62 6.48 15.30 -10.63
C ASP A 62 5.57 14.66 -11.69
N LEU A 63 4.28 14.65 -11.39
CA LEU A 63 3.25 14.17 -12.30
C LEU A 63 2.32 15.32 -12.68
N ASP A 64 1.79 15.25 -13.91
CA ASP A 64 0.71 16.15 -14.31
C ASP A 64 -0.44 16.05 -13.31
N SER A 65 -1.07 17.19 -12.99
CA SER A 65 -2.10 17.24 -11.96
C SER A 65 -3.30 16.34 -12.26
N ASP A 66 -3.70 16.22 -13.54
CA ASP A 66 -4.80 15.34 -13.91
C ASP A 66 -4.43 13.87 -13.74
N VAL A 67 -3.20 13.51 -14.10
CA VAL A 67 -2.67 12.16 -13.89
C VAL A 67 -2.58 11.84 -12.40
N LEU A 68 -2.07 12.77 -11.60
CA LEU A 68 -1.98 12.59 -10.16
C LEU A 68 -3.36 12.38 -9.52
N ASN A 69 -4.35 13.16 -9.95
CA ASN A 69 -5.73 13.01 -9.47
C ASN A 69 -6.31 11.64 -9.84
N GLN A 70 -6.04 11.15 -11.05
CA GLN A 70 -6.47 9.82 -11.47
C GLN A 70 -5.82 8.72 -10.64
N VAL A 71 -4.52 8.83 -10.38
CA VAL A 71 -3.78 7.87 -9.54
C VAL A 71 -4.37 7.84 -8.12
N ASN A 72 -4.60 9.00 -7.53
CA ASN A 72 -5.14 9.09 -6.18
C ASN A 72 -6.54 8.49 -6.10
N ARG A 73 -7.41 8.76 -7.09
CA ARG A 73 -8.75 8.16 -7.13
C ARG A 73 -8.70 6.64 -7.26
N ALA A 74 -7.78 6.12 -8.09
CA ALA A 74 -7.61 4.68 -8.25
C ALA A 74 -7.14 4.03 -6.93
N ARG A 75 -6.21 4.66 -6.23
CA ARG A 75 -5.72 4.15 -4.94
C ARG A 75 -6.81 4.16 -3.87
N GLU A 76 -7.59 5.23 -3.79
CA GLU A 76 -8.70 5.34 -2.85
C GLU A 76 -9.77 4.28 -3.13
N ALA A 77 -10.15 4.09 -4.39
CA ALA A 77 -11.12 3.07 -4.78
C ALA A 77 -10.63 1.66 -4.43
N SER A 78 -9.36 1.38 -4.65
CA SER A 78 -8.77 0.08 -4.30
C SER A 78 -8.77 -0.16 -2.79
N ALA A 79 -8.47 0.88 -2.00
CA ALA A 79 -8.50 0.78 -0.54
C ALA A 79 -9.92 0.53 -0.02
N GLU A 80 -10.91 1.23 -0.57
CA GLU A 80 -12.32 1.02 -0.22
C GLU A 80 -12.78 -0.40 -0.57
N ALA A 81 -12.41 -0.88 -1.76
CA ALA A 81 -12.74 -2.23 -2.19
C ALA A 81 -12.14 -3.29 -1.26
N ALA A 82 -10.90 -3.08 -0.82
CA ALA A 82 -10.23 -3.99 0.11
C ALA A 82 -10.94 -4.03 1.47
N GLU A 83 -11.38 -2.89 1.98
CA GLU A 83 -12.13 -2.80 3.24
C GLU A 83 -13.47 -3.52 3.15
N ILE A 84 -14.19 -3.33 2.03
CA ILE A 84 -15.48 -3.99 1.79
C ILE A 84 -15.28 -5.51 1.68
N GLN A 85 -14.25 -5.93 0.95
CA GLN A 85 -13.95 -7.35 0.80
C GLN A 85 -13.61 -8.01 2.13
N GLU A 86 -12.84 -7.34 2.97
CA GLU A 86 -12.50 -7.87 4.30
C GLU A 86 -13.73 -7.98 5.19
N ARG A 87 -14.60 -6.96 5.18
CA ARG A 87 -15.85 -7.01 5.94
C ARG A 87 -16.76 -8.13 5.45
N ALA A 88 -16.89 -8.29 4.13
CA ALA A 88 -17.69 -9.38 3.55
C ALA A 88 -17.15 -10.75 3.98
N SER A 89 -15.84 -10.91 4.01
CA SER A 89 -15.21 -12.15 4.47
C SER A 89 -15.49 -12.44 5.95
N ARG A 90 -15.39 -11.43 6.81
CA ARG A 90 -15.69 -11.59 8.24
C ARG A 90 -17.15 -11.97 8.47
N GLU A 91 -18.06 -11.28 7.81
CA GLU A 91 -19.49 -11.57 7.93
C GLU A 91 -19.83 -12.97 7.41
N SER A 92 -19.23 -13.37 6.31
CA SER A 92 -19.42 -14.70 5.74
C SER A 92 -18.91 -15.79 6.68
N ARG A 93 -17.72 -15.60 7.28
CA ARG A 93 -17.19 -16.55 8.27
C ARG A 93 -18.11 -16.68 9.48
N ALA A 94 -18.60 -15.57 10.00
CA ALA A 94 -19.53 -15.60 11.13
C ALA A 94 -20.82 -16.34 10.79
N ALA A 95 -21.37 -16.10 9.59
CA ALA A 95 -22.59 -16.76 9.13
C ALA A 95 -22.38 -18.28 8.95
N VAL A 96 -21.24 -18.68 8.39
CA VAL A 96 -20.89 -20.10 8.23
C VAL A 96 -20.82 -20.79 9.60
N HIS A 97 -20.13 -20.18 10.57
CA HIS A 97 -20.04 -20.76 11.91
C HIS A 97 -21.42 -20.88 12.59
N ALA A 98 -22.26 -19.85 12.43
CA ALA A 98 -23.60 -19.85 12.98
C ALA A 98 -24.46 -21.01 12.37
N LEU A 99 -24.39 -21.16 11.05
CA LEU A 99 -25.11 -22.21 10.36
C LEU A 99 -24.64 -23.62 10.76
N ARG A 100 -23.32 -23.79 10.86
CA ARG A 100 -22.73 -25.04 11.30
C ARG A 100 -23.11 -25.39 12.74
N ASN A 101 -23.16 -24.39 13.61
CA ASN A 101 -23.58 -24.59 15.01
C ASN A 101 -25.05 -25.04 15.11
N GLU A 102 -25.89 -24.67 14.14
CA GLU A 102 -27.27 -25.14 14.06
C GLU A 102 -27.39 -26.52 13.38
N GLY A 103 -26.29 -27.10 12.93
CA GLY A 103 -26.25 -28.42 12.35
C GLY A 103 -26.41 -28.50 10.84
N PHE A 104 -26.39 -27.36 10.14
CA PHE A 104 -26.48 -27.37 8.68
C PHE A 104 -25.19 -27.89 8.05
N THR A 105 -25.34 -28.61 6.94
CA THR A 105 -24.20 -29.13 6.17
C THR A 105 -23.48 -28.02 5.41
N LEU A 106 -22.28 -28.33 4.89
CA LEU A 106 -21.55 -27.40 4.03
C LEU A 106 -22.37 -27.02 2.80
N LYS A 107 -23.06 -27.98 2.21
CA LYS A 107 -23.92 -27.72 1.04
C LYS A 107 -25.08 -26.80 1.38
N GLU A 108 -25.71 -27.01 2.51
CA GLU A 108 -26.82 -26.19 2.96
C GLU A 108 -26.36 -24.77 3.30
N ALA A 109 -25.23 -24.63 4.01
CA ALA A 109 -24.65 -23.34 4.30
C ALA A 109 -24.29 -22.58 3.03
N GLY A 110 -23.72 -23.27 2.04
CA GLY A 110 -23.41 -22.67 0.73
C GLY A 110 -24.66 -22.18 0.01
N TYR A 111 -25.74 -22.94 0.09
CA TYR A 111 -27.03 -22.55 -0.49
C TYR A 111 -27.55 -21.25 0.13
N PHE A 112 -27.55 -21.15 1.45
CA PHE A 112 -28.01 -19.93 2.14
C PHE A 112 -27.16 -18.71 1.80
N LEU A 113 -25.84 -18.91 1.67
CA LEU A 113 -24.89 -17.80 1.42
C LEU A 113 -24.67 -17.51 -0.06
N GLY A 114 -25.18 -18.38 -0.94
CA GLY A 114 -24.97 -18.22 -2.39
C GLY A 114 -23.55 -18.53 -2.85
N VAL A 115 -22.86 -19.43 -2.15
CA VAL A 115 -21.46 -19.80 -2.47
C VAL A 115 -21.35 -21.33 -2.56
N THR A 116 -20.21 -21.80 -3.08
CA THR A 116 -19.95 -23.23 -3.22
C THR A 116 -19.65 -23.88 -1.87
N PRO A 117 -19.86 -25.20 -1.71
CA PRO A 117 -19.42 -25.91 -0.51
C PRO A 117 -17.93 -25.82 -0.25
N GLN A 118 -17.09 -25.74 -1.31
CA GLN A 118 -15.65 -25.54 -1.17
C GLN A 118 -15.35 -24.19 -0.54
N ARG A 119 -16.07 -23.13 -0.95
CA ARG A 119 -15.89 -21.80 -0.36
C ARG A 119 -16.29 -21.81 1.12
N VAL A 120 -17.38 -22.52 1.48
CA VAL A 120 -17.78 -22.68 2.87
C VAL A 120 -16.67 -23.34 3.69
N ALA A 121 -16.08 -24.41 3.17
CA ALA A 121 -14.98 -25.10 3.83
C ALA A 121 -13.75 -24.17 4.04
N GLN A 122 -13.42 -23.36 3.04
CA GLN A 122 -12.35 -22.36 3.15
C GLN A 122 -12.63 -21.35 4.26
N LEU A 123 -13.87 -20.87 4.35
CA LEU A 123 -14.27 -19.89 5.37
C LEU A 123 -14.21 -20.48 6.79
N LEU A 124 -14.52 -21.78 6.94
CA LEU A 124 -14.40 -22.46 8.23
C LEU A 124 -12.96 -22.59 8.70
N ASN A 125 -12.02 -22.72 7.77
CA ASN A 125 -10.61 -22.97 8.07
C ASN A 125 -9.75 -21.68 8.09
N SER A 126 -10.37 -20.52 7.97
CA SER A 126 -9.65 -19.25 7.93
C SER A 126 -9.74 -18.48 9.25
#